data_798f49add72d78d65dbb3371344d0be9
#
_entry.id   798f49add72d78d65dbb3371344d0be9
#
_cell.length_a   1.000
_cell.length_b   1.000
_cell.length_c   1.000
_cell.angle_alpha   90.00
_cell.angle_beta   90.00
_cell.angle_gamma   90.00
#
_symmetry.space_group_name_H-M   'P 1'
#
loop_
_entity.id
_entity.type
_entity.pdbx_description
1 polymer ?
#
loop_
_entity_poly.entity_id
_entity_poly.type
_entity_poly.pdbx_seq_one_letter_code
_entity_poly.pdbx_strand_id
1 'polypeptide(L)'
;MNNSNLSRRGFLRGATGVTVGIAVGGGALASGCTSISVAADGAGGDLLQRLRDSGTVRMGFANERPFGFINREGNLTGQAPEIGKAIFRRLGIDSFEPKLADFSSLIPGLKAGLFDVIAAGMYITPARCAEIEFTDPDYNAPAALLLPPGNPLGLSDLDSVGQGGARIGVLTGSVEEGYAHDIGMPAGRVVVFPDQSSGFDGVLAGRADCLMLTRLSLLSALNERPGVALELGESFIPVVQGEKQYGAGGFGFRKGETSIVREFNRQLAAMKGSGEVLEIVRPFGFSQDEMTDLTAAQLCSGTAA
;
A
#
# COMPACT_ATOMS: atom_id res chain seq x y z
N MET A 1 5.31 -48.84 32.69
CA MET A 1 5.77 -49.82 31.66
C MET A 1 5.51 -49.19 30.33
N ASN A 2 6.37 -48.77 29.64
CA ASN A 2 7.66 -48.75 29.09
C ASN A 2 7.84 -47.54 28.15
N ASN A 3 8.77 -46.67 28.51
CA ASN A 3 9.22 -45.56 27.68
C ASN A 3 9.99 -46.10 26.48
N SER A 4 9.87 -45.47 25.31
CA SER A 4 10.92 -45.45 24.33
C SER A 4 11.04 -44.10 23.63
N ASN A 5 12.01 -43.32 24.11
CA ASN A 5 12.61 -42.16 23.44
C ASN A 5 13.30 -42.60 22.15
N LEU A 6 12.99 -42.01 21.00
CA LEU A 6 13.79 -42.12 19.79
C LEU A 6 14.53 -40.78 19.56
N SER A 7 15.83 -40.85 19.82
CA SER A 7 16.84 -39.82 19.63
C SER A 7 17.17 -39.62 18.14
N ARG A 8 17.14 -38.34 17.70
CA ARG A 8 17.61 -37.91 16.38
C ARG A 8 19.14 -37.71 16.34
N ARG A 9 19.93 -38.80 16.38
CA ARG A 9 21.37 -38.76 16.07
C ARG A 9 21.83 -40.12 15.59
N GLY A 10 22.11 -40.26 14.28
CA GLY A 10 22.81 -41.42 13.76
C GLY A 10 22.47 -41.79 12.33
N PHE A 11 22.80 -40.96 11.35
CA PHE A 11 22.87 -41.39 9.97
C PHE A 11 24.02 -40.67 9.25
N LEU A 12 25.23 -41.04 9.64
CA LEU A 12 26.45 -40.76 8.90
C LEU A 12 27.46 -41.84 9.26
N ARG A 13 27.61 -42.84 8.37
CA ARG A 13 28.87 -43.60 8.16
C ARG A 13 28.60 -44.85 7.33
N GLY A 14 29.32 -44.94 6.20
CA GLY A 14 29.69 -46.22 5.63
C GLY A 14 29.26 -46.48 4.19
N ALA A 15 30.11 -46.21 3.22
CA ALA A 15 30.29 -47.06 2.07
C ALA A 15 31.65 -46.78 1.45
N THR A 16 32.57 -47.64 1.79
CA THR A 16 33.91 -47.84 1.19
C THR A 16 33.81 -48.55 -0.18
N GLY A 17 34.54 -48.07 -1.13
CA GLY A 17 35.17 -48.53 -2.32
C GLY A 17 34.88 -49.87 -2.95
N VAL A 18 34.72 -49.82 -4.28
CA VAL A 18 35.27 -50.83 -5.21
C VAL A 18 35.71 -50.10 -6.48
N THR A 19 37.03 -50.11 -6.71
CA THR A 19 37.68 -49.77 -7.97
C THR A 19 37.66 -50.95 -8.87
N VAL A 20 37.14 -50.85 -10.10
CA VAL A 20 37.51 -51.69 -11.23
C VAL A 20 37.66 -50.79 -12.45
N GLY A 21 38.88 -50.64 -12.92
CA GLY A 21 39.22 -50.06 -14.16
C GLY A 21 38.98 -50.98 -15.34
N ILE A 22 38.65 -50.50 -16.49
CA ILE A 22 39.00 -50.98 -17.84
C ILE A 22 38.82 -49.79 -18.85
N ALA A 23 39.73 -49.82 -19.80
CA ALA A 23 40.17 -48.76 -20.68
C ALA A 23 39.32 -48.54 -21.97
N VAL A 24 39.50 -47.35 -22.51
CA VAL A 24 39.58 -46.95 -23.95
C VAL A 24 38.37 -47.16 -24.83
N GLY A 25 37.79 -46.03 -25.26
CA GLY A 25 36.89 -45.91 -26.41
C GLY A 25 36.47 -44.46 -26.59
N GLY A 26 37.10 -43.72 -27.51
CA GLY A 26 36.82 -42.31 -27.78
C GLY A 26 35.42 -42.10 -28.35
N GLY A 27 34.72 -41.18 -27.76
CA GLY A 27 33.47 -40.65 -28.26
C GLY A 27 33.21 -39.32 -27.54
N ALA A 28 33.44 -38.23 -28.24
CA ALA A 28 33.11 -36.88 -27.77
C ALA A 28 31.60 -36.75 -27.64
N LEU A 29 31.07 -36.98 -26.44
CA LEU A 29 29.72 -36.55 -26.06
C LEU A 29 29.85 -35.17 -25.41
N ALA A 30 29.53 -34.14 -26.20
CA ALA A 30 29.31 -32.82 -25.68
C ALA A 30 28.14 -32.87 -24.68
N SER A 31 28.47 -32.98 -23.40
CA SER A 31 27.53 -32.75 -22.30
C SER A 31 27.16 -31.29 -22.32
N GLY A 32 26.08 -30.96 -23.03
CA GLY A 32 25.40 -29.70 -22.91
C GLY A 32 24.84 -29.59 -21.50
N CYS A 33 25.61 -28.99 -20.58
CA CYS A 33 25.05 -28.39 -19.41
C CYS A 33 24.14 -27.27 -19.90
N THR A 34 22.87 -27.58 -20.11
CA THR A 34 21.83 -26.53 -20.10
C THR A 34 21.82 -25.95 -18.70
N SER A 35 22.65 -24.92 -18.50
CA SER A 35 22.42 -23.98 -17.41
C SER A 35 21.03 -23.44 -17.61
N ILE A 36 20.08 -23.91 -16.79
CA ILE A 36 18.83 -23.18 -16.57
C ILE A 36 19.28 -21.88 -15.91
N SER A 37 19.53 -20.86 -16.72
CA SER A 37 19.54 -19.50 -16.25
C SER A 37 18.13 -19.27 -15.75
N VAL A 38 17.94 -19.36 -14.43
CA VAL A 38 16.87 -18.61 -13.78
C VAL A 38 17.19 -17.18 -14.14
N ALA A 39 16.51 -16.68 -15.17
CA ALA A 39 16.54 -15.28 -15.51
C ALA A 39 16.05 -14.57 -14.22
N ALA A 40 17.00 -14.02 -13.47
CA ALA A 40 16.68 -12.89 -12.63
C ALA A 40 16.00 -11.91 -13.59
N ASP A 41 14.73 -11.58 -13.34
CA ASP A 41 13.95 -10.58 -14.07
C ASP A 41 14.58 -9.18 -13.91
N GLY A 42 15.79 -9.03 -14.41
CA GLY A 42 16.61 -7.84 -14.49
C GLY A 42 17.05 -7.54 -15.93
N ALA A 43 16.45 -8.19 -16.90
CA ALA A 43 16.79 -7.99 -18.32
C ALA A 43 15.78 -7.05 -18.98
N GLY A 44 16.08 -5.75 -18.97
CA GLY A 44 16.10 -4.91 -20.16
C GLY A 44 14.82 -4.78 -20.98
N GLY A 45 13.67 -4.52 -20.38
CA GLY A 45 12.52 -3.97 -21.11
C GLY A 45 11.82 -2.94 -20.24
N ASP A 46 11.49 -1.78 -20.81
CA ASP A 46 10.64 -0.79 -20.17
C ASP A 46 9.35 -1.45 -19.63
N LEU A 47 8.99 -1.21 -18.37
CA LEU A 47 7.76 -1.79 -17.78
C LEU A 47 6.54 -1.52 -18.64
N LEU A 48 6.40 -0.32 -19.18
CA LEU A 48 5.29 0.04 -20.05
C LEU A 48 5.22 -0.88 -21.29
N GLN A 49 6.37 -1.20 -21.90
CA GLN A 49 6.40 -2.12 -23.04
C GLN A 49 6.00 -3.54 -22.63
N ARG A 50 6.53 -4.05 -21.51
CA ARG A 50 6.14 -5.37 -20.99
C ARG A 50 4.64 -5.47 -20.70
N LEU A 51 4.05 -4.43 -20.11
CA LEU A 51 2.60 -4.39 -19.83
C LEU A 51 1.76 -4.31 -21.12
N ARG A 52 2.23 -3.60 -22.14
CA ARG A 52 1.58 -3.58 -23.47
C ARG A 52 1.64 -4.95 -24.14
N ASP A 53 2.78 -5.61 -24.08
CA ASP A 53 2.99 -6.93 -24.69
C ASP A 53 2.13 -8.01 -24.01
N SER A 54 1.97 -7.92 -22.70
CA SER A 54 1.11 -8.84 -21.91
C SER A 54 -0.37 -8.47 -21.98
N GLY A 55 -0.69 -7.21 -22.26
CA GLY A 55 -2.05 -6.65 -22.19
C GLY A 55 -2.64 -6.56 -20.77
N THR A 56 -1.86 -6.88 -19.74
CA THR A 56 -2.34 -7.01 -18.34
C THR A 56 -1.44 -6.26 -17.37
N VAL A 57 -2.06 -5.54 -16.41
CA VAL A 57 -1.38 -4.94 -15.26
C VAL A 57 -1.89 -5.53 -13.95
N ARG A 58 -0.98 -5.93 -13.07
CA ARG A 58 -1.28 -6.40 -11.72
C ARG A 58 -1.31 -5.21 -10.77
N MET A 59 -2.46 -4.96 -10.14
CA MET A 59 -2.68 -3.83 -9.24
C MET A 59 -2.68 -4.27 -7.78
N GLY A 60 -1.70 -3.81 -6.98
CA GLY A 60 -1.64 -4.00 -5.54
C GLY A 60 -2.56 -3.02 -4.80
N PHE A 61 -3.38 -3.51 -3.88
CA PHE A 61 -4.32 -2.71 -3.09
C PHE A 61 -4.53 -3.32 -1.70
N ALA A 62 -5.05 -2.52 -0.74
CA ALA A 62 -5.16 -2.92 0.68
C ALA A 62 -6.60 -3.10 1.18
N ASN A 63 -7.58 -3.17 0.30
CA ASN A 63 -9.02 -3.29 0.62
C ASN A 63 -9.52 -2.18 1.58
N GLU A 64 -9.00 -0.97 1.41
CA GLU A 64 -9.40 0.22 2.17
C GLU A 64 -10.32 1.12 1.34
N ARG A 65 -11.54 1.32 1.83
CA ARG A 65 -12.51 2.24 1.21
C ARG A 65 -12.21 3.69 1.62
N PRO A 66 -12.35 4.64 0.70
CA PRO A 66 -12.83 4.54 -0.69
C PRO A 66 -11.69 4.36 -1.72
N PHE A 67 -10.44 4.12 -1.28
CA PHE A 67 -9.23 4.18 -2.11
C PHE A 67 -9.07 3.00 -3.06
N GLY A 68 -9.00 1.76 -2.53
CA GLY A 68 -8.88 0.55 -3.35
C GLY A 68 -9.45 -0.65 -2.62
N PHE A 69 -10.53 -1.23 -3.14
CA PHE A 69 -11.27 -2.29 -2.46
C PHE A 69 -12.00 -3.22 -3.44
N ILE A 70 -12.41 -4.38 -2.96
CA ILE A 70 -13.30 -5.30 -3.69
C ILE A 70 -14.75 -4.94 -3.39
N ASN A 71 -15.54 -4.70 -4.43
CA ASN A 71 -16.97 -4.43 -4.31
C ASN A 71 -17.77 -5.72 -4.08
N ARG A 72 -19.11 -5.60 -3.93
CA ARG A 72 -20.00 -6.74 -3.68
C ARG A 72 -20.06 -7.73 -4.84
N GLU A 73 -19.75 -7.29 -6.04
CA GLU A 73 -19.69 -8.10 -7.27
C GLU A 73 -18.32 -8.80 -7.44
N GLY A 74 -17.38 -8.62 -6.50
CA GLY A 74 -16.06 -9.23 -6.54
C GLY A 74 -15.04 -8.48 -7.41
N ASN A 75 -15.32 -7.27 -7.85
CA ASN A 75 -14.45 -6.48 -8.69
C ASN A 75 -13.59 -5.49 -7.90
N LEU A 76 -12.34 -5.33 -8.28
CA LEU A 76 -11.49 -4.25 -7.78
C LEU A 76 -12.04 -2.90 -8.26
N THR A 77 -12.29 -2.00 -7.32
CA THR A 77 -12.78 -0.64 -7.56
C THR A 77 -12.28 0.32 -6.48
N GLY A 78 -12.65 1.57 -6.58
CA GLY A 78 -12.23 2.64 -5.68
C GLY A 78 -11.52 3.75 -6.42
N GLN A 79 -11.17 4.79 -5.71
CA GLN A 79 -10.55 5.99 -6.25
C GLN A 79 -9.31 5.67 -7.10
N ALA A 80 -8.30 5.00 -6.53
CA ALA A 80 -7.06 4.70 -7.23
C ALA A 80 -7.24 3.65 -8.35
N PRO A 81 -7.90 2.49 -8.14
CA PRO A 81 -8.11 1.54 -9.22
C PRO A 81 -8.84 2.12 -10.43
N GLU A 82 -9.87 2.96 -10.25
CA GLU A 82 -10.62 3.48 -11.39
C GLU A 82 -9.82 4.52 -12.19
N ILE A 83 -9.08 5.41 -11.53
CA ILE A 83 -8.11 6.30 -12.20
C ILE A 83 -7.05 5.48 -12.93
N GLY A 84 -6.45 4.49 -12.24
CA GLY A 84 -5.43 3.62 -12.83
C GLY A 84 -5.92 2.89 -14.08
N LYS A 85 -7.11 2.28 -14.03
CA LYS A 85 -7.74 1.61 -15.18
C LYS A 85 -7.95 2.58 -16.35
N ALA A 86 -8.44 3.80 -16.08
CA ALA A 86 -8.63 4.81 -17.12
C ALA A 86 -7.30 5.18 -17.80
N ILE A 87 -6.24 5.38 -17.01
CA ILE A 87 -4.91 5.71 -17.54
C ILE A 87 -4.31 4.53 -18.30
N PHE A 88 -4.34 3.31 -17.74
CA PHE A 88 -3.76 2.14 -18.41
C PHE A 88 -4.45 1.81 -19.74
N ARG A 89 -5.78 1.97 -19.84
CA ARG A 89 -6.50 1.84 -21.11
C ARG A 89 -5.98 2.83 -22.17
N ARG A 90 -5.71 4.08 -21.79
CA ARG A 90 -5.09 5.07 -22.68
C ARG A 90 -3.66 4.70 -23.10
N LEU A 91 -3.00 3.88 -22.29
CA LEU A 91 -1.67 3.34 -22.59
C LEU A 91 -1.71 2.03 -23.40
N GLY A 92 -2.92 1.53 -23.73
CA GLY A 92 -3.12 0.31 -24.53
C GLY A 92 -3.12 -0.97 -23.68
N ILE A 93 -3.50 -0.89 -22.38
CA ILE A 93 -3.56 -2.04 -21.47
C ILE A 93 -4.97 -2.11 -20.89
N ASP A 94 -5.72 -3.18 -21.21
CA ASP A 94 -7.15 -3.30 -20.93
C ASP A 94 -7.49 -4.36 -19.85
N SER A 95 -6.53 -5.22 -19.49
CA SER A 95 -6.71 -6.25 -18.47
C SER A 95 -6.11 -5.84 -17.13
N PHE A 96 -6.85 -6.03 -16.03
CA PHE A 96 -6.48 -5.61 -14.69
C PHE A 96 -6.60 -6.78 -13.72
N GLU A 97 -5.48 -7.20 -13.15
CA GLU A 97 -5.44 -8.29 -12.18
C GLU A 97 -5.31 -7.73 -10.75
N PRO A 98 -6.31 -7.90 -9.88
CA PRO A 98 -6.23 -7.43 -8.50
C PRO A 98 -5.26 -8.28 -7.68
N LYS A 99 -4.41 -7.62 -6.88
CA LYS A 99 -3.49 -8.25 -5.92
C LYS A 99 -3.71 -7.66 -4.54
N LEU A 100 -4.48 -8.34 -3.71
CA LEU A 100 -4.72 -7.94 -2.33
C LEU A 100 -3.45 -8.17 -1.49
N ALA A 101 -3.11 -7.18 -0.68
CA ALA A 101 -2.04 -7.26 0.32
C ALA A 101 -2.40 -6.39 1.53
N ASP A 102 -1.82 -6.66 2.69
CA ASP A 102 -1.86 -5.74 3.81
C ASP A 102 -1.18 -4.42 3.42
N PHE A 103 -1.64 -3.28 3.95
CA PHE A 103 -1.12 -1.97 3.56
C PHE A 103 0.41 -1.87 3.75
N SER A 104 0.93 -2.36 4.88
CA SER A 104 2.37 -2.42 5.17
C SER A 104 3.16 -3.33 4.22
N SER A 105 2.50 -4.26 3.55
CA SER A 105 3.10 -5.20 2.59
C SER A 105 3.11 -4.70 1.14
N LEU A 106 2.47 -3.55 0.86
CA LEU A 106 2.37 -3.02 -0.51
C LEU A 106 3.75 -2.66 -1.10
N ILE A 107 4.58 -1.90 -0.39
CA ILE A 107 5.92 -1.54 -0.87
C ILE A 107 6.82 -2.77 -1.00
N PRO A 108 6.95 -3.65 0.03
CA PRO A 108 7.68 -4.92 -0.11
C PRO A 108 7.21 -5.79 -1.27
N GLY A 109 5.89 -5.94 -1.45
CA GLY A 109 5.30 -6.74 -2.52
C GLY A 109 5.57 -6.17 -3.92
N LEU A 110 5.52 -4.84 -4.08
CA LEU A 110 5.90 -4.17 -5.32
C LEU A 110 7.38 -4.42 -5.66
N LYS A 111 8.28 -4.26 -4.67
CA LYS A 111 9.72 -4.51 -4.84
C LYS A 111 10.02 -5.97 -5.17
N ALA A 112 9.26 -6.90 -4.62
CA ALA A 112 9.35 -8.34 -4.92
C ALA A 112 8.69 -8.73 -6.26
N GLY A 113 8.06 -7.80 -7.00
CA GLY A 113 7.42 -8.08 -8.28
C GLY A 113 6.11 -8.85 -8.19
N LEU A 114 5.44 -8.87 -7.01
CA LEU A 114 4.14 -9.53 -6.85
C LEU A 114 3.03 -8.82 -7.62
N PHE A 115 3.20 -7.53 -7.85
CA PHE A 115 2.36 -6.68 -8.70
C PHE A 115 3.20 -5.58 -9.37
N ASP A 116 2.60 -4.85 -10.29
CA ASP A 116 3.29 -3.90 -11.16
C ASP A 116 3.12 -2.46 -10.69
N VAL A 117 2.02 -2.17 -10.02
CA VAL A 117 1.66 -0.84 -9.51
C VAL A 117 0.92 -0.97 -8.18
N ILE A 118 1.16 -0.03 -7.26
CA ILE A 118 0.34 0.18 -6.06
C ILE A 118 -0.79 1.15 -6.45
N ALA A 119 -2.04 0.71 -6.27
CA ALA A 119 -3.27 1.48 -6.51
C ALA A 119 -4.14 1.44 -5.24
N ALA A 120 -3.72 2.13 -4.19
CA ALA A 120 -4.24 2.03 -2.83
C ALA A 120 -4.40 3.38 -2.11
N GLY A 121 -4.36 4.51 -2.82
CA GLY A 121 -4.38 5.83 -2.19
C GLY A 121 -3.18 6.06 -1.26
N MET A 122 -2.02 5.51 -1.61
CA MET A 122 -0.84 5.60 -0.74
C MET A 122 -0.27 7.03 -0.72
N TYR A 123 -0.19 7.64 0.47
CA TYR A 123 0.44 8.95 0.64
C TYR A 123 1.91 8.94 0.22
N ILE A 124 2.29 9.97 -0.51
CA ILE A 124 3.65 10.23 -0.97
C ILE A 124 4.41 10.89 0.18
N THR A 125 5.46 10.24 0.67
CA THR A 125 6.32 10.76 1.75
C THR A 125 7.78 10.58 1.37
N PRO A 126 8.71 11.40 1.92
CA PRO A 126 10.14 11.24 1.66
C PRO A 126 10.65 9.82 1.93
N ALA A 127 10.19 9.19 3.03
CA ALA A 127 10.58 7.82 3.39
C ALA A 127 10.13 6.80 2.34
N ARG A 128 8.88 6.88 1.87
CA ARG A 128 8.36 5.99 0.82
C ARG A 128 9.00 6.26 -0.54
N CYS A 129 9.29 7.53 -0.84
CA CYS A 129 10.01 7.91 -2.05
C CYS A 129 11.45 7.37 -2.10
N ALA A 130 12.08 7.11 -0.96
CA ALA A 130 13.38 6.44 -0.92
C ALA A 130 13.28 4.98 -1.43
N GLU A 131 12.12 4.33 -1.24
CA GLU A 131 11.90 2.92 -1.53
C GLU A 131 11.33 2.64 -2.92
N ILE A 132 10.43 3.51 -3.42
CA ILE A 132 9.69 3.34 -4.68
C ILE A 132 9.59 4.65 -5.46
N GLU A 133 9.20 4.57 -6.75
CA GLU A 133 8.83 5.75 -7.55
C GLU A 133 7.34 6.04 -7.39
N PHE A 134 6.97 7.32 -7.28
CA PHE A 134 5.58 7.76 -7.25
C PHE A 134 5.22 8.55 -8.52
N THR A 135 3.95 8.43 -8.93
CA THR A 135 3.33 9.42 -9.83
C THR A 135 3.09 10.73 -9.06
N ASP A 136 2.76 11.79 -9.78
CA ASP A 136 2.16 12.97 -9.14
C ASP A 136 0.88 12.54 -8.41
N PRO A 137 0.53 13.21 -7.31
CA PRO A 137 -0.65 12.85 -6.53
C PRO A 137 -1.92 13.09 -7.34
N ASP A 138 -2.86 12.20 -7.20
CA ASP A 138 -4.19 12.28 -7.83
C ASP A 138 -5.26 12.82 -6.89
N TYR A 139 -4.93 12.95 -5.61
CA TYR A 139 -5.78 13.56 -4.58
C TYR A 139 -4.96 14.10 -3.41
N ASN A 140 -5.58 14.92 -2.57
CA ASN A 140 -5.17 15.19 -1.20
C ASN A 140 -6.36 14.95 -0.26
N ALA A 141 -6.09 14.68 1.03
CA ALA A 141 -7.14 14.55 2.02
C ALA A 141 -6.62 14.92 3.42
N PRO A 142 -7.43 15.64 4.24
CA PRO A 142 -7.12 15.85 5.64
C PRO A 142 -7.33 14.56 6.43
N ALA A 143 -6.73 14.50 7.63
CA ALA A 143 -7.01 13.50 8.63
C ALA A 143 -8.30 13.80 9.39
N ALA A 144 -8.87 12.79 10.04
CA ALA A 144 -9.93 12.94 11.03
C ALA A 144 -9.81 11.85 12.09
N LEU A 145 -10.60 11.98 13.15
CA LEU A 145 -10.74 10.96 14.19
C LEU A 145 -12.12 10.31 14.08
N LEU A 146 -12.18 8.99 14.16
CA LEU A 146 -13.39 8.24 14.45
C LEU A 146 -13.50 8.11 15.96
N LEU A 147 -14.64 8.49 16.51
CA LEU A 147 -14.85 8.71 17.95
C LEU A 147 -16.09 7.99 18.47
N PRO A 148 -16.13 7.63 19.75
CA PRO A 148 -17.38 7.29 20.43
C PRO A 148 -18.35 8.48 20.44
N PRO A 149 -19.68 8.25 20.51
CA PRO A 149 -20.68 9.28 20.45
C PRO A 149 -20.50 10.37 21.53
N GLY A 150 -20.61 11.62 21.11
CA GLY A 150 -20.47 12.79 21.97
C GLY A 150 -19.04 13.07 22.38
N ASN A 151 -18.05 12.40 21.78
CA ASN A 151 -16.63 12.65 21.98
C ASN A 151 -16.24 12.85 23.47
N PRO A 152 -16.39 11.83 24.33
CA PRO A 152 -16.31 11.99 25.79
C PRO A 152 -14.94 12.46 26.30
N LEU A 153 -13.89 12.34 25.47
CA LEU A 153 -12.52 12.78 25.81
C LEU A 153 -12.18 14.15 25.20
N GLY A 154 -13.08 14.77 24.41
CA GLY A 154 -12.86 16.06 23.79
C GLY A 154 -11.72 16.07 22.77
N LEU A 155 -11.51 14.96 22.03
CA LEU A 155 -10.43 14.82 21.07
C LEU A 155 -10.77 15.54 19.76
N SER A 156 -9.90 16.42 19.27
CA SER A 156 -10.10 17.19 18.04
C SER A 156 -9.03 16.94 16.97
N ASP A 157 -7.84 16.58 17.40
CA ASP A 157 -6.64 16.47 16.55
C ASP A 157 -5.59 15.57 17.19
N LEU A 158 -4.44 15.43 16.55
CA LEU A 158 -3.33 14.62 17.02
C LEU A 158 -2.75 15.10 18.37
N ASP A 159 -2.68 16.42 18.57
CA ASP A 159 -2.16 17.01 19.79
C ASP A 159 -3.06 16.73 21.00
N SER A 160 -4.38 16.88 20.84
CA SER A 160 -5.37 16.57 21.89
C SER A 160 -5.32 15.09 22.28
N VAL A 161 -5.11 14.18 21.32
CA VAL A 161 -4.91 12.75 21.59
C VAL A 161 -3.61 12.52 22.36
N GLY A 162 -2.52 13.16 21.94
CA GLY A 162 -1.21 13.06 22.60
C GLY A 162 -1.26 13.50 24.07
N GLN A 163 -1.87 14.66 24.35
CA GLN A 163 -1.95 15.28 25.69
C GLN A 163 -3.05 14.64 26.55
N GLY A 164 -4.17 14.23 25.96
CA GLY A 164 -5.38 13.79 26.66
C GLY A 164 -5.31 12.40 27.31
N GLY A 165 -4.23 11.65 27.16
CA GLY A 165 -4.10 10.29 27.71
C GLY A 165 -4.85 9.21 26.93
N ALA A 166 -5.50 9.55 25.82
CA ALA A 166 -6.26 8.63 24.98
C ALA A 166 -5.38 7.58 24.27
N ARG A 167 -5.95 6.42 23.98
CA ARG A 167 -5.35 5.39 23.13
C ARG A 167 -5.77 5.67 21.67
N ILE A 168 -4.81 5.90 20.81
CA ILE A 168 -5.04 6.09 19.39
C ILE A 168 -4.98 4.76 18.64
N GLY A 169 -6.00 4.48 17.83
CA GLY A 169 -5.97 3.44 16.81
C GLY A 169 -5.34 3.99 15.53
N VAL A 170 -4.47 3.22 14.91
CA VAL A 170 -3.83 3.50 13.63
C VAL A 170 -3.69 2.22 12.84
N LEU A 171 -3.44 2.30 11.51
CA LEU A 171 -3.19 1.10 10.70
C LEU A 171 -1.69 0.83 10.60
N THR A 172 -1.33 -0.46 10.56
CA THR A 172 0.05 -0.92 10.39
C THR A 172 0.67 -0.32 9.12
N GLY A 173 1.79 0.40 9.28
CA GLY A 173 2.53 1.01 8.16
C GLY A 173 1.87 2.27 7.58
N SER A 174 0.80 2.78 8.21
CA SER A 174 0.20 4.07 7.85
C SER A 174 1.09 5.24 8.30
N VAL A 175 0.84 6.41 7.74
CA VAL A 175 1.54 7.63 8.19
C VAL A 175 1.09 8.04 9.58
N GLU A 176 -0.15 7.76 9.95
CA GLU A 176 -0.74 8.05 11.24
C GLU A 176 -0.04 7.29 12.38
N GLU A 177 0.40 6.04 12.11
CA GLU A 177 1.25 5.29 13.05
C GLU A 177 2.58 6.03 13.28
N GLY A 178 3.22 6.50 12.20
CA GLY A 178 4.43 7.31 12.28
C GLY A 178 4.21 8.60 13.09
N TYR A 179 3.16 9.34 12.79
CA TYR A 179 2.85 10.60 13.48
C TYR A 179 2.66 10.40 14.99
N ALA A 180 1.96 9.35 15.42
CA ALA A 180 1.79 9.04 16.83
C ALA A 180 3.13 8.78 17.55
N HIS A 181 4.07 8.10 16.86
CA HIS A 181 5.42 7.90 17.38
C HIS A 181 6.24 9.20 17.41
N ASP A 182 6.17 10.00 16.35
CA ASP A 182 6.97 11.22 16.17
C ASP A 182 6.60 12.33 17.15
N ILE A 183 5.32 12.38 17.61
CA ILE A 183 4.90 13.27 18.72
C ILE A 183 5.22 12.68 20.10
N GLY A 184 5.88 11.54 20.17
CA GLY A 184 6.34 10.93 21.41
C GLY A 184 5.25 10.19 22.20
N MET A 185 4.20 9.69 21.58
CA MET A 185 3.17 8.90 22.27
C MET A 185 3.79 7.62 22.85
N PRO A 186 3.49 7.26 24.10
CA PRO A 186 3.91 5.99 24.67
C PRO A 186 3.38 4.81 23.85
N ALA A 187 4.21 3.80 23.57
CA ALA A 187 3.83 2.64 22.76
C ALA A 187 2.56 1.93 23.27
N GLY A 188 2.32 1.90 24.58
CA GLY A 188 1.10 1.31 25.16
C GLY A 188 -0.19 2.10 24.87
N ARG A 189 -0.09 3.29 24.30
CA ARG A 189 -1.23 4.12 23.87
C ARG A 189 -1.45 4.12 22.37
N VAL A 190 -0.57 3.55 21.58
CA VAL A 190 -0.71 3.36 20.13
C VAL A 190 -1.22 1.96 19.86
N VAL A 191 -2.47 1.83 19.44
CA VAL A 191 -3.12 0.55 19.14
C VAL A 191 -3.09 0.34 17.63
N VAL A 192 -2.26 -0.59 17.18
CA VAL A 192 -2.07 -0.84 15.75
C VAL A 192 -3.04 -1.90 15.27
N PHE A 193 -3.74 -1.62 14.17
CA PHE A 193 -4.70 -2.52 13.53
C PHE A 193 -4.21 -2.92 12.13
N PRO A 194 -4.53 -4.13 11.67
CA PRO A 194 -4.08 -4.57 10.35
C PRO A 194 -4.79 -3.86 9.19
N ASP A 195 -6.04 -3.43 9.38
CA ASP A 195 -6.89 -2.85 8.35
C ASP A 195 -7.96 -1.90 8.92
N GLN A 196 -8.63 -1.16 8.01
CA GLN A 196 -9.68 -0.19 8.32
C GLN A 196 -10.83 -0.81 9.16
N SER A 197 -11.30 -2.00 8.79
CA SER A 197 -12.43 -2.65 9.48
C SER A 197 -12.07 -3.03 10.91
N SER A 198 -10.90 -3.61 11.11
CA SER A 198 -10.37 -3.97 12.44
C SER A 198 -10.14 -2.75 13.32
N GLY A 199 -9.67 -1.62 12.74
CA GLY A 199 -9.54 -0.35 13.44
C GLY A 199 -10.89 0.21 13.89
N PHE A 200 -11.86 0.21 12.99
CA PHE A 200 -13.25 0.61 13.28
C PHE A 200 -13.86 -0.22 14.42
N ASP A 201 -13.78 -1.54 14.32
CA ASP A 201 -14.28 -2.46 15.35
C ASP A 201 -13.49 -2.32 16.66
N GLY A 202 -12.23 -1.93 16.57
CA GLY A 202 -11.37 -1.64 17.73
C GLY A 202 -11.88 -0.47 18.57
N VAL A 203 -12.31 0.62 17.93
CA VAL A 203 -12.92 1.76 18.65
C VAL A 203 -14.29 1.37 19.20
N LEU A 204 -15.12 0.71 18.41
CA LEU A 204 -16.45 0.25 18.83
C LEU A 204 -16.38 -0.67 20.05
N ALA A 205 -15.35 -1.53 20.12
CA ALA A 205 -15.11 -2.43 21.25
C ALA A 205 -14.33 -1.79 22.42
N GLY A 206 -14.00 -0.50 22.34
CA GLY A 206 -13.23 0.19 23.36
C GLY A 206 -11.77 -0.25 23.51
N ARG A 207 -11.18 -0.85 22.46
CA ARG A 207 -9.75 -1.20 22.45
C ARG A 207 -8.88 0.03 22.20
N ALA A 208 -9.37 0.97 21.40
CA ALA A 208 -8.83 2.31 21.20
C ALA A 208 -9.92 3.34 21.54
N ASP A 209 -9.53 4.54 21.92
CA ASP A 209 -10.45 5.63 22.27
C ASP A 209 -10.81 6.47 21.05
N CYS A 210 -9.99 6.41 20.01
CA CYS A 210 -10.24 6.95 18.67
C CYS A 210 -9.49 6.13 17.62
N LEU A 211 -9.87 6.26 16.34
CA LEU A 211 -9.09 5.79 15.18
C LEU A 211 -8.76 7.00 14.30
N MET A 212 -7.49 7.20 13.99
CA MET A 212 -7.04 8.25 13.08
C MET A 212 -6.75 7.67 11.70
N LEU A 213 -7.42 8.20 10.69
CA LEU A 213 -7.19 7.92 9.26
C LEU A 213 -7.52 9.18 8.44
N THR A 214 -7.46 9.07 7.12
CA THR A 214 -8.03 10.12 6.27
C THR A 214 -9.53 10.29 6.55
N ARG A 215 -10.02 11.52 6.47
CA ARG A 215 -11.45 11.80 6.63
C ARG A 215 -12.32 10.94 5.71
N LEU A 216 -11.90 10.78 4.45
CA LEU A 216 -12.64 9.99 3.45
C LEU A 216 -12.72 8.50 3.82
N SER A 217 -11.62 7.93 4.35
CA SER A 217 -11.59 6.54 4.82
C SER A 217 -12.60 6.31 5.94
N LEU A 218 -12.59 7.19 6.95
CA LEU A 218 -13.52 7.09 8.09
C LEU A 218 -14.97 7.33 7.69
N LEU A 219 -15.24 8.33 6.85
CA LEU A 219 -16.57 8.61 6.35
C LEU A 219 -17.14 7.44 5.54
N SER A 220 -16.32 6.84 4.68
CA SER A 220 -16.71 5.66 3.90
C SER A 220 -17.04 4.47 4.81
N ALA A 221 -16.23 4.22 5.84
CA ALA A 221 -16.47 3.15 6.81
C ALA A 221 -17.77 3.34 7.62
N LEU A 222 -18.07 4.59 8.01
CA LEU A 222 -19.33 4.94 8.68
C LEU A 222 -20.55 4.73 7.76
N ASN A 223 -20.47 5.14 6.50
CA ASN A 223 -21.55 4.98 5.53
C ASN A 223 -21.87 3.50 5.24
N GLU A 224 -20.90 2.60 5.35
CA GLU A 224 -21.12 1.15 5.21
C GLU A 224 -21.82 0.53 6.43
N ARG A 225 -21.90 1.24 7.58
CA ARG A 225 -22.42 0.75 8.86
C ARG A 225 -23.41 1.72 9.48
N PRO A 226 -24.55 1.99 8.84
CA PRO A 226 -25.54 2.94 9.34
C PRO A 226 -26.06 2.56 10.73
N GLY A 227 -26.17 3.55 11.61
CA GLY A 227 -26.65 3.36 12.99
C GLY A 227 -25.64 2.82 13.99
N VAL A 228 -24.37 2.67 13.59
CA VAL A 228 -23.29 2.34 14.53
C VAL A 228 -23.08 3.49 15.52
N ALA A 229 -22.73 3.14 16.77
CA ALA A 229 -22.50 4.12 17.83
C ALA A 229 -21.06 4.69 17.75
N LEU A 230 -20.73 5.33 16.65
CA LEU A 230 -19.48 6.06 16.41
C LEU A 230 -19.80 7.31 15.59
N GLU A 231 -18.94 8.34 15.71
CA GLU A 231 -19.07 9.59 14.99
C GLU A 231 -17.73 10.01 14.36
N LEU A 232 -17.82 10.80 13.29
CA LEU A 232 -16.66 11.40 12.63
C LEU A 232 -16.38 12.76 13.27
N GLY A 233 -15.16 12.94 13.79
CA GLY A 233 -14.68 14.25 14.24
C GLY A 233 -14.44 15.22 13.07
N GLU A 234 -14.18 16.49 13.43
CA GLU A 234 -13.75 17.49 12.46
C GLU A 234 -12.45 17.07 11.76
N SER A 235 -12.30 17.50 10.52
CA SER A 235 -11.07 17.23 9.78
C SER A 235 -9.96 18.21 10.17
N PHE A 236 -8.73 17.72 10.19
CA PHE A 236 -7.55 18.52 10.51
C PHE A 236 -6.33 18.11 9.68
N ILE A 237 -5.35 19.01 9.60
CA ILE A 237 -4.01 18.71 9.08
C ILE A 237 -3.13 18.37 10.29
N PRO A 238 -2.60 17.14 10.38
CA PRO A 238 -1.72 16.78 11.50
C PRO A 238 -0.49 17.69 11.56
N VAL A 239 -0.07 18.05 12.77
CA VAL A 239 1.17 18.77 13.01
C VAL A 239 2.13 17.82 13.74
N VAL A 240 3.31 17.62 13.17
CA VAL A 240 4.35 16.77 13.75
C VAL A 240 5.64 17.58 13.81
N GLN A 241 6.20 17.70 15.01
CA GLN A 241 7.41 18.50 15.27
C GLN A 241 7.32 19.96 14.76
N GLY A 242 6.10 20.54 14.80
CA GLY A 242 5.83 21.90 14.34
C GLY A 242 5.53 22.04 12.85
N GLU A 243 5.64 20.96 12.07
CA GLU A 243 5.39 20.95 10.63
C GLU A 243 4.03 20.31 10.29
N LYS A 244 3.28 20.97 9.39
CA LYS A 244 2.01 20.43 8.89
C LYS A 244 2.26 19.25 7.95
N GLN A 245 1.51 18.18 8.15
CA GLN A 245 1.59 16.95 7.36
C GLN A 245 0.46 16.89 6.35
N TYR A 246 0.70 17.36 5.13
CA TYR A 246 -0.29 17.33 4.06
C TYR A 246 -0.36 15.94 3.44
N GLY A 247 -1.53 15.31 3.55
CA GLY A 247 -1.77 13.99 2.99
C GLY A 247 -2.13 14.07 1.51
N ALA A 248 -1.23 13.68 0.63
CA ALA A 248 -1.52 13.57 -0.80
C ALA A 248 -1.01 12.22 -1.31
N GLY A 249 -1.86 11.50 -2.05
CA GLY A 249 -1.59 10.14 -2.49
C GLY A 249 -1.46 10.00 -4.00
N GLY A 250 -0.75 8.96 -4.41
CA GLY A 250 -0.53 8.64 -5.81
C GLY A 250 -0.23 7.15 -6.02
N PHE A 251 0.11 6.80 -7.26
CA PHE A 251 0.46 5.44 -7.63
C PHE A 251 1.94 5.17 -7.39
N GLY A 252 2.24 3.97 -6.86
CA GLY A 252 3.62 3.53 -6.61
C GLY A 252 4.13 2.55 -7.67
N PHE A 253 5.34 2.78 -8.16
CA PHE A 253 6.06 1.90 -9.09
C PHE A 253 7.43 1.53 -8.51
N ARG A 254 8.06 0.47 -9.01
CA ARG A 254 9.43 0.12 -8.60
C ARG A 254 10.41 1.22 -8.98
N LYS A 255 11.48 1.35 -8.19
CA LYS A 255 12.59 2.24 -8.52
C LYS A 255 13.14 1.95 -9.92
N GLY A 256 13.42 3.03 -10.69
CA GLY A 256 13.91 2.95 -12.04
C GLY A 256 12.85 2.83 -13.13
N GLU A 257 11.57 2.61 -12.78
CA GLU A 257 10.47 2.55 -13.76
C GLU A 257 10.00 3.96 -14.17
N THR A 258 10.95 4.85 -14.47
CA THR A 258 10.69 6.29 -14.71
C THR A 258 9.94 6.57 -16.00
N SER A 259 10.02 5.67 -16.99
CA SER A 259 9.33 5.87 -18.26
C SER A 259 7.82 5.73 -18.12
N ILE A 260 7.36 4.68 -17.40
CA ILE A 260 5.92 4.50 -17.15
C ILE A 260 5.39 5.59 -16.23
N VAL A 261 6.14 6.01 -15.20
CA VAL A 261 5.75 7.10 -14.30
C VAL A 261 5.55 8.40 -15.08
N ARG A 262 6.47 8.74 -15.96
CA ARG A 262 6.37 9.94 -16.82
C ARG A 262 5.14 9.88 -17.72
N GLU A 263 4.90 8.74 -18.38
CA GLU A 263 3.77 8.59 -19.28
C GLU A 263 2.43 8.57 -18.51
N PHE A 264 2.41 7.93 -17.33
CA PHE A 264 1.28 7.95 -16.42
C PHE A 264 0.93 9.39 -15.98
N ASN A 265 1.95 10.16 -15.55
CA ASN A 265 1.77 11.57 -15.15
C ASN A 265 1.27 12.43 -16.31
N ARG A 266 1.71 12.18 -17.55
CA ARG A 266 1.18 12.87 -18.71
C ARG A 266 -0.32 12.64 -18.91
N GLN A 267 -0.80 11.40 -18.76
CA GLN A 267 -2.22 11.08 -18.81
C GLN A 267 -2.98 11.67 -17.63
N LEU A 268 -2.43 11.53 -16.43
CA LEU A 268 -3.05 12.07 -15.21
C LEU A 268 -3.23 13.59 -15.28
N ALA A 269 -2.23 14.32 -15.75
CA ALA A 269 -2.31 15.77 -15.95
C ALA A 269 -3.40 16.15 -16.96
N ALA A 270 -3.51 15.42 -18.09
CA ALA A 270 -4.55 15.65 -19.08
C ALA A 270 -5.96 15.40 -18.49
N MET A 271 -6.12 14.33 -17.68
CA MET A 271 -7.39 13.99 -17.02
C MET A 271 -7.76 14.98 -15.91
N LYS A 272 -6.78 15.49 -15.16
CA LYS A 272 -7.00 16.59 -14.20
C LYS A 272 -7.46 17.85 -14.91
N GLY A 273 -6.77 18.25 -15.98
CA GLY A 273 -7.09 19.46 -16.76
C GLY A 273 -8.47 19.42 -17.44
N SER A 274 -8.98 18.22 -17.76
CA SER A 274 -10.34 18.05 -18.32
C SER A 274 -11.44 17.89 -17.25
N GLY A 275 -11.08 17.73 -15.97
CA GLY A 275 -12.02 17.40 -14.90
C GLY A 275 -12.38 15.92 -14.79
N GLU A 276 -11.84 15.04 -15.66
CA GLU A 276 -12.18 13.62 -15.71
C GLU A 276 -11.78 12.87 -14.42
N VAL A 277 -10.66 13.26 -13.78
CA VAL A 277 -10.28 12.67 -12.49
C VAL A 277 -11.40 12.86 -11.47
N LEU A 278 -11.91 14.11 -11.35
CA LEU A 278 -13.00 14.40 -10.41
C LEU A 278 -14.29 13.63 -10.75
N GLU A 279 -14.62 13.48 -12.02
CA GLU A 279 -15.78 12.70 -12.44
C GLU A 279 -15.65 11.23 -12.04
N ILE A 280 -14.47 10.63 -12.21
CA ILE A 280 -14.17 9.25 -11.84
C ILE A 280 -14.28 9.05 -10.32
N VAL A 281 -13.77 10.00 -9.51
CA VAL A 281 -13.66 9.80 -8.06
C VAL A 281 -14.89 10.27 -7.27
N ARG A 282 -15.76 11.07 -7.87
CA ARG A 282 -16.98 11.58 -7.22
C ARG A 282 -17.88 10.50 -6.63
N PRO A 283 -18.10 9.33 -7.28
CA PRO A 283 -18.88 8.25 -6.69
C PRO A 283 -18.29 7.66 -5.40
N PHE A 284 -17.00 7.92 -5.16
CA PHE A 284 -16.27 7.49 -3.97
C PHE A 284 -16.21 8.55 -2.86
N GLY A 285 -16.94 9.65 -3.00
CA GLY A 285 -17.06 10.70 -2.00
C GLY A 285 -16.03 11.83 -2.11
N PHE A 286 -15.23 11.85 -3.19
CA PHE A 286 -14.31 12.95 -3.48
C PHE A 286 -15.03 14.14 -4.10
N SER A 287 -14.54 15.32 -3.83
CA SER A 287 -15.02 16.61 -4.35
C SER A 287 -13.87 17.43 -4.95
N GLN A 288 -14.14 18.68 -5.29
CA GLN A 288 -13.09 19.60 -5.73
C GLN A 288 -12.05 19.88 -4.63
N ASP A 289 -12.43 19.75 -3.36
CA ASP A 289 -11.56 20.02 -2.21
C ASP A 289 -10.40 19.01 -2.10
N GLU A 290 -10.60 17.80 -2.61
CA GLU A 290 -9.57 16.76 -2.63
C GLU A 290 -8.72 16.79 -3.90
N MET A 291 -9.01 17.66 -4.86
CA MET A 291 -8.13 17.83 -6.04
C MET A 291 -6.88 18.63 -5.65
N THR A 292 -5.74 18.28 -6.27
CA THR A 292 -4.45 18.87 -5.90
C THR A 292 -3.56 19.13 -7.11
N ASP A 293 -2.79 20.22 -7.06
CA ASP A 293 -1.74 20.54 -8.04
C ASP A 293 -0.32 20.24 -7.51
N LEU A 294 -0.22 19.63 -6.33
CA LEU A 294 1.06 19.16 -5.79
C LEU A 294 1.73 18.16 -6.75
N THR A 295 3.03 18.07 -6.67
CA THR A 295 3.83 17.11 -7.45
C THR A 295 4.50 16.09 -6.54
N ALA A 296 4.83 14.92 -7.07
CA ALA A 296 5.62 13.92 -6.36
C ALA A 296 6.98 14.49 -5.91
N ALA A 297 7.60 15.34 -6.73
CA ALA A 297 8.88 15.97 -6.39
C ALA A 297 8.79 16.83 -5.13
N GLN A 298 7.74 17.64 -4.98
CA GLN A 298 7.50 18.45 -3.78
C GLN A 298 7.29 17.58 -2.54
N LEU A 299 6.45 16.55 -2.66
CA LEU A 299 6.14 15.64 -1.54
C LEU A 299 7.33 14.78 -1.14
N CYS A 300 8.10 14.28 -2.12
CA CYS A 300 9.30 13.49 -1.85
C CYS A 300 10.43 14.30 -1.21
N SER A 301 10.50 15.60 -1.47
CA SER A 301 11.50 16.49 -0.84
C SER A 301 11.07 16.98 0.55
N GLY A 302 9.82 16.77 0.95
CA GLY A 302 9.26 17.33 2.18
C GLY A 302 9.00 18.83 2.12
N THR A 303 9.00 19.43 0.91
CA THR A 303 8.81 20.88 0.72
C THR A 303 7.38 21.27 0.32
N ALA A 304 6.41 20.35 0.43
CA ALA A 304 5.00 20.63 0.25
C ALA A 304 4.48 21.35 1.50
N ALA A 305 4.63 22.67 1.54
CA ALA A 305 4.12 23.54 2.60
C ALA A 305 3.08 24.52 2.04
#